data_e770edfe85da32909182b712c5b3ed61
#
_entry.id   e770edfe85da32909182b712c5b3ed61
#
_cell.length_a   1.000
_cell.length_b   1.000
_cell.length_c   1.000
_cell.angle_alpha   90.00
_cell.angle_beta   90.00
_cell.angle_gamma   90.00
#
_symmetry.space_group_name_H-M   'P 1'
#
loop_
_entity.id
_entity.type
_entity.pdbx_description
1 polymer ?
#
loop_
_entity_poly.entity_id
_entity_poly.type
_entity_poly.pdbx_seq_one_letter_code
_entity_poly.pdbx_strand_id
1 'polypeptide(L)'
;MRLSIRTARWRAHVAQVAASTPGLVPVVKGNGYGFGREWLAGVAAEFADTIAVGTIHELDGLPAAVTPVVLTPTLVPPASTDAVLTVGNEAHLAALAGWTGRVVVKLASGMQRFGGTPALVDSARANGLDVIGVSIHPPLAGTGADHAAEITRWLPSVDPSLPVWVSHLDDAAYASLPASHEYRNRLGTRLWHGDKSSLHLSADVLDVRAVHTGDRAGYHLGAVAGDGHLVVVGAGSAHGVVPLPDGRSPFHFDRQRLTLHEPPHMHASMCFVPAGRTGPTIGDRVDVQRPLTMTLVDEFEWL
;
A
#
# COMPACT_ATOMS: atom_id res chain seq x y z
N MET A 1 1.82 -2.69 -18.49
CA MET A 1 2.08 -1.66 -17.44
C MET A 1 3.51 -1.70 -16.98
N ARG A 2 4.21 -0.57 -17.02
CA ARG A 2 5.62 -0.45 -16.65
C ARG A 2 5.78 0.58 -15.54
N LEU A 3 6.62 0.24 -14.54
CA LEU A 3 7.06 1.17 -13.51
C LEU A 3 8.55 1.48 -13.75
N SER A 4 8.85 2.71 -14.16
CA SER A 4 10.22 3.19 -14.26
C SER A 4 10.65 3.81 -12.93
N ILE A 5 11.81 3.39 -12.41
CA ILE A 5 12.32 3.78 -11.10
C ILE A 5 13.69 4.43 -11.29
N ARG A 6 13.84 5.69 -10.88
CA ARG A 6 15.14 6.34 -10.76
C ARG A 6 15.87 5.77 -9.54
N THR A 7 16.59 4.69 -9.76
CA THR A 7 17.11 3.79 -8.74
C THR A 7 17.92 4.51 -7.65
N ALA A 8 18.92 5.29 -8.03
CA ALA A 8 19.78 5.99 -7.07
C ALA A 8 18.98 6.96 -6.19
N ARG A 9 18.02 7.67 -6.78
CA ARG A 9 17.18 8.63 -6.07
C ARG A 9 16.20 7.95 -5.13
N TRP A 10 15.53 6.90 -5.59
CA TRP A 10 14.61 6.11 -4.78
C TRP A 10 15.34 5.46 -3.60
N ARG A 11 16.50 4.82 -3.84
CA ARG A 11 17.33 4.22 -2.79
C ARG A 11 17.78 5.25 -1.75
N ALA A 12 18.22 6.43 -2.19
CA ALA A 12 18.64 7.51 -1.28
C ALA A 12 17.46 7.96 -0.39
N HIS A 13 16.26 8.12 -0.96
CA HIS A 13 15.05 8.46 -0.19
C HIS A 13 14.73 7.38 0.85
N VAL A 14 14.70 6.10 0.46
CA VAL A 14 14.41 4.99 1.38
C VAL A 14 15.42 4.94 2.52
N ALA A 15 16.72 5.03 2.20
CA ALA A 15 17.78 5.02 3.20
C ALA A 15 17.69 6.22 4.16
N GLN A 16 17.37 7.42 3.66
CA GLN A 16 17.17 8.60 4.48
C GLN A 16 16.00 8.42 5.45
N VAL A 17 14.84 7.97 4.97
CA VAL A 17 13.66 7.73 5.82
C VAL A 17 13.96 6.65 6.85
N ALA A 18 14.62 5.57 6.46
CA ALA A 18 15.00 4.49 7.37
C ALA A 18 15.92 4.99 8.49
N ALA A 19 16.97 5.73 8.14
CA ALA A 19 17.93 6.28 9.12
C ALA A 19 17.31 7.31 10.07
N SER A 20 16.30 8.07 9.60
CA SER A 20 15.63 9.10 10.41
C SER A 20 14.44 8.58 11.24
N THR A 21 14.12 7.28 11.17
CA THR A 21 12.96 6.71 11.85
C THR A 21 13.39 5.68 12.91
N PRO A 22 13.56 6.08 14.18
CA PRO A 22 13.82 5.11 15.25
C PRO A 22 12.70 4.07 15.36
N GLY A 23 13.07 2.80 15.59
CA GLY A 23 12.10 1.72 15.70
C GLY A 23 11.29 1.46 14.41
N LEU A 24 11.90 1.72 13.24
CA LEU A 24 11.26 1.48 11.94
C LEU A 24 10.77 0.04 11.79
N VAL A 25 9.52 -0.11 11.35
CA VAL A 25 8.93 -1.36 10.87
C VAL A 25 8.42 -1.13 9.44
N PRO A 26 9.18 -1.51 8.42
CA PRO A 26 8.75 -1.38 7.03
C PRO A 26 7.47 -2.18 6.76
N VAL A 27 6.49 -1.58 6.09
CA VAL A 27 5.24 -2.26 5.70
C VAL A 27 5.33 -2.66 4.24
N VAL A 28 5.22 -3.97 3.95
CA VAL A 28 5.37 -4.53 2.60
C VAL A 28 4.12 -5.26 2.10
N LYS A 29 2.97 -5.04 2.74
CA LYS A 29 1.69 -5.71 2.49
C LYS A 29 1.13 -5.55 1.07
N GLY A 30 0.19 -6.44 0.73
CA GLY A 30 -0.55 -6.43 -0.53
C GLY A 30 0.37 -6.71 -1.71
N ASN A 31 0.29 -5.88 -2.74
CA ASN A 31 1.15 -5.97 -3.92
C ASN A 31 2.58 -5.44 -3.71
N GLY A 32 3.03 -5.27 -2.44
CA GLY A 32 4.33 -4.68 -2.15
C GLY A 32 4.43 -3.23 -2.63
N TYR A 33 3.37 -2.44 -2.40
CA TYR A 33 3.33 -1.03 -2.85
C TYR A 33 3.60 -0.83 -4.35
N GLY A 34 3.31 -1.85 -5.16
CA GLY A 34 3.52 -1.83 -6.61
C GLY A 34 4.89 -2.36 -7.07
N PHE A 35 5.80 -2.71 -6.14
CA PHE A 35 7.12 -3.27 -6.45
C PHE A 35 7.17 -4.81 -6.44
N GLY A 36 6.06 -5.46 -6.04
CA GLY A 36 6.06 -6.88 -5.70
C GLY A 36 6.51 -7.12 -4.25
N ARG A 37 5.68 -7.87 -3.50
CA ARG A 37 5.88 -8.05 -2.05
C ARG A 37 7.22 -8.70 -1.69
N GLU A 38 7.58 -9.81 -2.36
CA GLU A 38 8.81 -10.56 -2.05
C GLU A 38 10.07 -9.71 -2.31
N TRP A 39 10.12 -9.02 -3.45
CA TRP A 39 11.22 -8.13 -3.77
C TRP A 39 11.33 -6.99 -2.75
N LEU A 40 10.20 -6.34 -2.44
CA LEU A 40 10.20 -5.23 -1.49
C LEU A 40 10.54 -5.68 -0.07
N ALA A 41 10.16 -6.90 0.33
CA ALA A 41 10.56 -7.49 1.61
C ALA A 41 12.08 -7.70 1.67
N GLY A 42 12.71 -8.12 0.57
CA GLY A 42 14.18 -8.18 0.47
C GLY A 42 14.85 -6.84 0.70
N VAL A 43 14.31 -5.76 0.11
CA VAL A 43 14.80 -4.40 0.36
C VAL A 43 14.55 -3.97 1.81
N ALA A 44 13.38 -4.27 2.37
CA ALA A 44 13.04 -3.93 3.74
C ALA A 44 14.00 -4.57 4.76
N ALA A 45 14.46 -5.80 4.49
CA ALA A 45 15.42 -6.54 5.32
C ALA A 45 16.81 -5.88 5.38
N GLU A 46 17.13 -4.97 4.46
CA GLU A 46 18.37 -4.18 4.53
C GLU A 46 18.35 -3.15 5.68
N PHE A 47 17.17 -2.81 6.20
CA PHE A 47 16.97 -1.71 7.16
C PHE A 47 16.34 -2.15 8.49
N ALA A 48 15.71 -3.32 8.55
CA ALA A 48 15.00 -3.79 9.73
C ALA A 48 14.95 -5.31 9.80
N ASP A 49 15.01 -5.83 11.01
CA ASP A 49 14.82 -7.25 11.36
C ASP A 49 13.33 -7.65 11.47
N THR A 50 12.46 -6.66 11.45
CA THR A 50 11.01 -6.83 11.61
C THR A 50 10.28 -6.08 10.50
N ILE A 51 9.42 -6.77 9.76
CA ILE A 51 8.63 -6.19 8.67
C ILE A 51 7.14 -6.48 8.86
N ALA A 52 6.26 -5.63 8.33
CA ALA A 52 4.82 -5.80 8.48
C ALA A 52 4.15 -6.20 7.16
N VAL A 53 3.36 -7.27 7.21
CA VAL A 53 2.50 -7.75 6.12
C VAL A 53 1.03 -7.56 6.46
N GLY A 54 0.13 -7.68 5.47
CA GLY A 54 -1.30 -7.46 5.68
C GLY A 54 -1.99 -8.64 6.35
N THR A 55 -1.79 -9.83 5.84
CA THR A 55 -2.49 -11.07 6.25
C THR A 55 -1.54 -12.24 6.37
N ILE A 56 -1.99 -13.34 6.99
CA ILE A 56 -1.22 -14.61 7.09
C ILE A 56 -0.91 -15.21 5.71
N HIS A 57 -1.70 -14.90 4.68
CA HIS A 57 -1.47 -15.37 3.31
C HIS A 57 -0.34 -14.62 2.59
N GLU A 58 0.25 -13.65 3.24
CA GLU A 58 1.38 -12.86 2.76
C GLU A 58 2.72 -13.27 3.41
N LEU A 59 2.73 -14.34 4.20
CA LEU A 59 3.93 -14.82 4.90
C LEU A 59 4.91 -15.55 3.97
N ASP A 60 4.41 -16.20 2.93
CA ASP A 60 5.25 -16.91 1.97
C ASP A 60 6.13 -15.96 1.16
N GLY A 61 7.35 -16.39 0.85
CA GLY A 61 8.32 -15.63 0.04
C GLY A 61 9.03 -14.49 0.80
N LEU A 62 8.87 -14.40 2.12
CA LEU A 62 9.59 -13.41 2.93
C LEU A 62 11.02 -13.90 3.23
N PRO A 63 12.01 -12.98 3.38
CA PRO A 63 13.36 -13.36 3.79
C PRO A 63 13.37 -14.04 5.17
N ALA A 64 14.10 -15.14 5.31
CA ALA A 64 14.18 -15.89 6.57
C ALA A 64 14.80 -15.10 7.74
N ALA A 65 15.56 -14.04 7.43
CA ALA A 65 16.23 -13.21 8.43
C ALA A 65 15.29 -12.19 9.13
N VAL A 66 14.04 -12.03 8.64
CA VAL A 66 13.11 -11.06 9.22
C VAL A 66 12.01 -11.72 10.03
N THR A 67 11.55 -11.04 11.06
CA THR A 67 10.33 -11.40 11.80
C THR A 67 9.13 -10.72 11.12
N PRO A 68 8.19 -11.46 10.52
CA PRO A 68 6.99 -10.87 9.95
C PRO A 68 5.94 -10.56 11.02
N VAL A 69 5.30 -9.38 10.91
CA VAL A 69 4.16 -8.97 11.73
C VAL A 69 2.92 -8.87 10.86
N VAL A 70 1.91 -9.66 11.17
CA VAL A 70 0.64 -9.70 10.45
C VAL A 70 -0.30 -8.64 11.02
N LEU A 71 -0.63 -7.63 10.22
CA LEU A 71 -1.39 -6.44 10.66
C LEU A 71 -2.89 -6.67 10.79
N THR A 72 -3.44 -7.61 10.02
CA THR A 72 -4.88 -7.95 10.06
C THR A 72 -5.06 -9.17 10.95
N PRO A 73 -5.94 -9.12 11.95
CA PRO A 73 -6.26 -10.31 12.75
C PRO A 73 -6.69 -11.49 11.89
N THR A 74 -6.35 -12.69 12.31
CA THR A 74 -6.79 -13.92 11.65
C THR A 74 -7.72 -14.72 12.57
N LEU A 75 -8.65 -15.44 11.94
CA LEU A 75 -9.51 -16.43 12.64
C LEU A 75 -9.03 -17.87 12.43
N VAL A 76 -7.95 -18.06 11.68
CA VAL A 76 -7.28 -19.34 11.48
C VAL A 76 -5.79 -19.09 11.69
N PRO A 77 -5.17 -19.62 12.74
CA PRO A 77 -3.75 -19.42 12.98
C PRO A 77 -2.90 -20.11 11.90
N PRO A 78 -1.73 -19.57 11.53
CA PRO A 78 -0.79 -20.27 10.69
C PRO A 78 -0.19 -21.48 11.44
N ALA A 79 0.31 -22.46 10.69
CA ALA A 79 0.96 -23.64 11.28
C ALA A 79 2.27 -23.27 12.01
N SER A 80 3.02 -22.29 11.50
CA SER A 80 4.23 -21.77 12.14
C SER A 80 3.90 -20.71 13.18
N THR A 81 4.76 -20.60 14.20
CA THR A 81 4.76 -19.54 15.23
C THR A 81 5.81 -18.47 15.00
N ASP A 82 6.49 -18.46 13.83
CA ASP A 82 7.56 -17.50 13.52
C ASP A 82 7.03 -16.07 13.35
N ALA A 83 5.79 -15.93 12.85
CA ALA A 83 5.15 -14.65 12.69
C ALA A 83 4.58 -14.10 13.99
N VAL A 84 4.53 -12.77 14.11
CA VAL A 84 3.79 -12.06 15.14
C VAL A 84 2.38 -11.77 14.62
N LEU A 85 1.35 -12.21 15.32
CA LEU A 85 -0.04 -11.98 14.93
C LEU A 85 -0.64 -10.78 15.67
N THR A 86 -1.63 -10.12 15.05
CA THR A 86 -2.40 -9.05 15.69
C THR A 86 -3.69 -9.61 16.26
N VAL A 87 -3.98 -9.30 17.53
CA VAL A 87 -5.25 -9.59 18.20
C VAL A 87 -5.91 -8.29 18.63
N GLY A 88 -7.23 -8.19 18.53
CA GLY A 88 -7.95 -6.95 18.82
C GLY A 88 -9.28 -7.14 19.55
N ASN A 89 -9.64 -8.38 19.89
CA ASN A 89 -10.81 -8.72 20.70
C ASN A 89 -10.75 -10.18 21.17
N GLU A 90 -11.68 -10.59 22.02
CA GLU A 90 -11.75 -11.95 22.59
C GLU A 90 -11.99 -13.03 21.51
N ALA A 91 -12.72 -12.73 20.44
CA ALA A 91 -12.93 -13.70 19.36
C ALA A 91 -11.63 -14.03 18.61
N HIS A 92 -10.71 -13.06 18.50
CA HIS A 92 -9.37 -13.32 17.93
C HIS A 92 -8.54 -14.21 18.86
N LEU A 93 -8.66 -14.04 20.19
CA LEU A 93 -7.98 -14.91 21.16
C LEU A 93 -8.54 -16.33 21.10
N ALA A 94 -9.85 -16.48 21.06
CA ALA A 94 -10.51 -17.77 20.93
C ALA A 94 -10.09 -18.51 19.64
N ALA A 95 -9.94 -17.79 18.55
CA ALA A 95 -9.48 -18.34 17.26
C ALA A 95 -8.02 -18.83 17.31
N LEU A 96 -7.20 -18.32 18.23
CA LEU A 96 -5.82 -18.71 18.44
C LEU A 96 -5.66 -19.76 19.57
N ALA A 97 -6.74 -20.38 20.04
CA ALA A 97 -6.67 -21.38 21.09
C ALA A 97 -5.70 -22.54 20.73
N GLY A 98 -4.72 -22.80 21.59
CA GLY A 98 -3.69 -23.79 21.35
C GLY A 98 -2.50 -23.35 20.47
N TRP A 99 -2.57 -22.18 19.86
CA TRP A 99 -1.42 -21.55 19.20
C TRP A 99 -0.61 -20.75 20.25
N THR A 100 0.70 -20.91 20.29
CA THR A 100 1.56 -20.39 21.39
C THR A 100 2.57 -19.33 20.91
N GLY A 101 2.35 -18.73 19.76
CA GLY A 101 3.25 -17.74 19.19
C GLY A 101 3.10 -16.34 19.78
N ARG A 102 3.84 -15.42 19.19
CA ARG A 102 3.91 -14.00 19.59
C ARG A 102 2.74 -13.20 19.05
N VAL A 103 2.22 -12.28 19.87
CA VAL A 103 1.14 -11.38 19.45
C VAL A 103 1.42 -9.93 19.80
N VAL A 104 0.83 -9.03 19.00
CA VAL A 104 0.66 -7.61 19.32
C VAL A 104 -0.82 -7.35 19.57
N VAL A 105 -1.15 -6.80 20.74
CA VAL A 105 -2.53 -6.45 21.09
C VAL A 105 -2.90 -5.11 20.45
N LYS A 106 -3.90 -5.13 19.58
CA LYS A 106 -4.40 -3.93 18.92
C LYS A 106 -5.36 -3.19 19.84
N LEU A 107 -5.04 -1.95 20.19
CA LEU A 107 -5.93 -1.06 20.92
C LEU A 107 -6.90 -0.34 19.99
N ALA A 108 -8.08 0.02 20.52
CA ALA A 108 -9.09 0.76 19.79
C ALA A 108 -8.59 2.15 19.39
N SER A 109 -9.02 2.60 18.21
CA SER A 109 -8.70 3.94 17.70
C SER A 109 -9.92 4.55 17.02
N GLY A 110 -9.83 5.83 16.67
CA GLY A 110 -10.87 6.56 15.94
C GLY A 110 -11.28 5.93 14.61
N MET A 111 -10.50 4.97 14.09
CA MET A 111 -10.87 4.19 12.90
C MET A 111 -12.10 3.29 13.11
N GLN A 112 -12.44 2.90 14.33
CA GLN A 112 -13.58 2.01 14.66
C GLN A 112 -13.57 0.69 13.86
N ARG A 113 -12.38 0.14 13.55
CA ARG A 113 -12.26 -1.06 12.72
C ARG A 113 -12.16 -2.33 13.57
N PHE A 114 -11.07 -2.52 14.26
CA PHE A 114 -10.85 -3.56 15.26
C PHE A 114 -9.82 -3.05 16.26
N GLY A 115 -9.92 -3.49 17.50
CA GLY A 115 -9.07 -3.09 18.62
C GLY A 115 -9.86 -3.14 19.90
N GLY A 116 -9.20 -3.54 20.97
CA GLY A 116 -9.75 -3.66 22.33
C GLY A 116 -9.22 -2.59 23.26
N THR A 117 -9.37 -2.86 24.55
CA THR A 117 -8.74 -2.10 25.63
C THR A 117 -7.44 -2.76 26.08
N PRO A 118 -6.60 -2.10 26.89
CA PRO A 118 -5.41 -2.72 27.46
C PRO A 118 -5.65 -4.01 28.24
N ALA A 119 -6.84 -4.21 28.81
CA ALA A 119 -7.21 -5.47 29.50
C ALA A 119 -7.09 -6.71 28.61
N LEU A 120 -7.17 -6.54 27.27
CA LEU A 120 -6.98 -7.63 26.32
C LEU A 120 -5.54 -8.21 26.38
N VAL A 121 -4.56 -7.48 26.92
CA VAL A 121 -3.20 -7.96 27.15
C VAL A 121 -3.21 -9.12 28.15
N ASP A 122 -3.92 -8.94 29.25
CA ASP A 122 -4.03 -9.97 30.30
C ASP A 122 -4.81 -11.19 29.78
N SER A 123 -5.91 -10.96 29.04
CA SER A 123 -6.63 -12.04 28.39
C SER A 123 -5.73 -12.83 27.42
N ALA A 124 -4.91 -12.14 26.60
CA ALA A 124 -3.99 -12.80 25.66
C ALA A 124 -2.94 -13.65 26.39
N ARG A 125 -2.34 -13.12 27.46
CA ARG A 125 -1.39 -13.86 28.31
C ARG A 125 -2.04 -15.08 28.99
N ALA A 126 -3.27 -14.90 29.49
CA ALA A 126 -4.02 -16.02 30.10
C ALA A 126 -4.36 -17.13 29.10
N ASN A 127 -4.46 -16.81 27.80
CA ASN A 127 -4.62 -17.79 26.71
C ASN A 127 -3.27 -18.40 26.22
N GLY A 128 -2.16 -18.13 26.93
CA GLY A 128 -0.84 -18.72 26.62
C GLY A 128 -0.10 -18.03 25.46
N LEU A 129 -0.54 -16.86 25.05
CA LEU A 129 0.11 -16.08 23.98
C LEU A 129 1.26 -15.23 24.55
N ASP A 130 2.35 -15.13 23.78
CA ASP A 130 3.46 -14.22 24.11
C ASP A 130 3.15 -12.82 23.58
N VAL A 131 2.75 -11.92 24.48
CA VAL A 131 2.41 -10.52 24.14
C VAL A 131 3.68 -9.70 24.10
N ILE A 132 4.15 -9.36 22.90
CA ILE A 132 5.37 -8.59 22.65
C ILE A 132 5.14 -7.07 22.48
N GLY A 133 3.94 -6.59 22.63
CA GLY A 133 3.62 -5.17 22.53
C GLY A 133 2.15 -4.87 22.30
N VAL A 134 1.84 -3.58 22.26
CA VAL A 134 0.51 -3.07 21.88
C VAL A 134 0.60 -2.26 20.58
N SER A 135 -0.49 -2.14 19.87
CA SER A 135 -0.52 -1.46 18.57
C SER A 135 -1.68 -0.48 18.50
N ILE A 136 -1.39 0.73 18.08
CA ILE A 136 -2.38 1.78 17.84
C ILE A 136 -2.25 2.24 16.39
N HIS A 137 -3.39 2.42 15.71
CA HIS A 137 -3.41 2.84 14.30
C HIS A 137 -4.45 3.95 14.13
N PRO A 138 -4.03 5.22 14.25
CA PRO A 138 -4.91 6.36 14.02
C PRO A 138 -5.50 6.38 12.61
N PRO A 139 -6.62 7.07 12.36
CA PRO A 139 -7.16 7.27 11.01
C PRO A 139 -6.19 8.05 10.12
N LEU A 140 -6.46 8.11 8.81
CA LEU A 140 -5.73 9.00 7.89
C LEU A 140 -6.16 10.46 8.06
N ALA A 141 -7.40 10.68 8.49
CA ALA A 141 -7.91 12.01 8.80
C ALA A 141 -7.34 12.53 10.13
N GLY A 142 -7.14 13.82 10.23
CA GLY A 142 -6.54 14.47 11.39
C GLY A 142 -5.12 14.95 11.13
N THR A 143 -4.53 15.59 12.12
CA THR A 143 -3.14 16.08 12.10
C THR A 143 -2.20 15.11 12.83
N GLY A 144 -0.89 15.27 12.65
CA GLY A 144 0.09 14.52 13.44
C GLY A 144 -0.10 14.71 14.95
N ALA A 145 -0.48 15.91 15.39
CA ALA A 145 -0.77 16.19 16.78
C ALA A 145 -2.01 15.42 17.29
N ASP A 146 -3.08 15.33 16.50
CA ASP A 146 -4.26 14.53 16.84
C ASP A 146 -3.90 13.05 16.99
N HIS A 147 -3.08 12.53 16.09
CA HIS A 147 -2.61 11.14 16.13
C HIS A 147 -1.71 10.87 17.35
N ALA A 148 -0.79 11.78 17.68
CA ALA A 148 0.05 11.67 18.85
C ALA A 148 -0.80 11.73 20.15
N ALA A 149 -1.80 12.61 20.23
CA ALA A 149 -2.72 12.70 21.35
C ALA A 149 -3.56 11.41 21.50
N GLU A 150 -4.04 10.82 20.41
CA GLU A 150 -4.76 9.55 20.44
C GLU A 150 -3.90 8.41 20.99
N ILE A 151 -2.63 8.33 20.56
CA ILE A 151 -1.68 7.34 21.08
C ILE A 151 -1.41 7.58 22.56
N THR A 152 -1.07 8.81 22.94
CA THR A 152 -0.71 9.20 24.31
C THR A 152 -1.82 8.90 25.32
N ARG A 153 -3.08 9.00 24.90
CA ARG A 153 -4.24 8.70 25.75
C ARG A 153 -4.22 7.26 26.31
N TRP A 154 -3.66 6.31 25.58
CA TRP A 154 -3.60 4.91 26.02
C TRP A 154 -2.40 4.58 26.92
N LEU A 155 -1.32 5.36 26.86
CA LEU A 155 -0.05 5.04 27.52
C LEU A 155 -0.18 4.83 29.04
N PRO A 156 -0.99 5.61 29.78
CA PRO A 156 -1.14 5.40 31.25
C PRO A 156 -1.71 4.03 31.63
N SER A 157 -2.39 3.35 30.68
CA SER A 157 -3.01 2.05 30.88
C SER A 157 -2.24 0.91 30.21
N VAL A 158 -1.08 1.18 29.63
CA VAL A 158 -0.21 0.19 28.98
C VAL A 158 1.03 -0.01 29.85
N ASP A 159 1.40 -1.27 30.06
CA ASP A 159 2.64 -1.63 30.75
C ASP A 159 3.84 -0.98 30.04
N PRO A 160 4.66 -0.15 30.71
CA PRO A 160 5.81 0.52 30.11
C PRO A 160 6.87 -0.43 29.50
N SER A 161 6.89 -1.68 29.91
CA SER A 161 7.79 -2.69 29.35
C SER A 161 7.36 -3.18 27.96
N LEU A 162 6.11 -2.90 27.54
CA LEU A 162 5.57 -3.29 26.25
C LEU A 162 5.82 -2.20 25.20
N PRO A 163 6.55 -2.49 24.10
CA PRO A 163 6.67 -1.59 22.97
C PRO A 163 5.32 -1.19 22.39
N VAL A 164 5.18 0.07 21.99
CA VAL A 164 3.97 0.63 21.37
C VAL A 164 4.18 0.77 19.87
N TRP A 165 3.43 0.01 19.10
CA TRP A 165 3.50 0.00 17.64
C TRP A 165 2.57 1.06 17.06
N VAL A 166 3.14 2.10 16.47
CA VAL A 166 2.43 3.29 15.98
C VAL A 166 2.49 3.40 14.46
N SER A 167 1.70 4.30 13.89
CA SER A 167 1.68 4.64 12.48
C SER A 167 1.00 5.99 12.25
N HIS A 168 1.08 6.53 11.03
CA HIS A 168 0.48 7.78 10.60
C HIS A 168 0.99 9.02 11.36
N LEU A 169 2.18 8.95 11.92
CA LEU A 169 2.87 10.09 12.53
C LEU A 169 3.85 10.71 11.52
N ASP A 170 3.89 12.02 11.45
CA ASP A 170 5.03 12.75 10.90
C ASP A 170 6.19 12.79 11.92
N ASP A 171 7.35 13.32 11.53
CA ASP A 171 8.53 13.33 12.39
C ASP A 171 8.34 14.15 13.67
N ALA A 172 7.63 15.27 13.58
CA ALA A 172 7.37 16.13 14.74
C ALA A 172 6.43 15.44 15.73
N ALA A 173 5.35 14.85 15.24
CA ALA A 173 4.40 14.10 16.05
C ALA A 173 5.05 12.85 16.68
N TYR A 174 5.90 12.13 15.93
CA TYR A 174 6.63 10.99 16.47
C TYR A 174 7.61 11.42 17.57
N ALA A 175 8.36 12.50 17.37
CA ALA A 175 9.29 13.05 18.36
C ALA A 175 8.59 13.60 19.61
N SER A 176 7.30 13.96 19.53
CA SER A 176 6.51 14.47 20.65
C SER A 176 5.95 13.38 21.57
N LEU A 177 6.05 12.11 21.19
CA LEU A 177 5.57 11.00 22.00
C LEU A 177 6.34 10.92 23.32
N PRO A 178 5.66 10.63 24.46
CA PRO A 178 6.32 10.49 25.77
C PRO A 178 7.40 9.40 25.76
N ALA A 179 8.54 9.66 26.37
CA ALA A 179 9.66 8.71 26.47
C ALA A 179 9.41 7.55 27.46
N SER A 180 8.16 7.35 27.90
CA SER A 180 7.77 6.30 28.85
C SER A 180 7.72 4.90 28.26
N HIS A 181 7.72 4.77 26.94
CA HIS A 181 7.64 3.51 26.22
C HIS A 181 8.64 3.47 25.06
N GLU A 182 9.01 2.26 24.64
CA GLU A 182 9.66 2.04 23.35
C GLU A 182 8.61 2.13 22.23
N TYR A 183 8.96 2.75 21.10
CA TYR A 183 8.05 2.86 19.98
C TYR A 183 8.56 2.09 18.75
N ARG A 184 7.65 1.41 18.09
CA ARG A 184 7.85 0.75 16.79
C ARG A 184 7.02 1.48 15.72
N ASN A 185 7.67 2.20 14.80
CA ASN A 185 6.99 3.04 13.81
C ASN A 185 6.80 2.29 12.49
N ARG A 186 5.54 1.98 12.14
CA ARG A 186 5.19 1.27 10.92
C ARG A 186 5.04 2.24 9.76
N LEU A 187 5.94 2.16 8.79
CA LEU A 187 5.93 3.02 7.61
C LEU A 187 5.73 2.21 6.33
N GLY A 188 4.79 2.65 5.48
CA GLY A 188 4.54 2.12 4.15
C GLY A 188 4.71 3.18 3.08
N THR A 189 3.65 3.91 2.74
CA THR A 189 3.65 4.89 1.64
C THR A 189 4.75 5.94 1.76
N ARG A 190 5.01 6.46 2.95
CA ARG A 190 6.08 7.44 3.18
C ARG A 190 7.45 6.85 2.87
N LEU A 191 7.70 5.59 3.27
CA LEU A 191 8.96 4.92 3.03
C LEU A 191 9.17 4.63 1.54
N TRP A 192 8.18 4.07 0.88
CA TRP A 192 8.32 3.55 -0.48
C TRP A 192 8.00 4.55 -1.59
N HIS A 193 7.05 5.47 -1.33
CA HIS A 193 6.52 6.43 -2.30
C HIS A 193 6.70 7.89 -1.88
N GLY A 194 7.48 8.18 -0.85
CA GLY A 194 7.65 9.56 -0.36
C GLY A 194 8.28 10.48 -1.40
N ASP A 195 9.23 9.99 -2.18
CA ASP A 195 9.74 10.70 -3.36
C ASP A 195 9.04 10.23 -4.64
N LYS A 196 7.88 10.82 -4.92
CA LYS A 196 7.10 10.51 -6.13
C LYS A 196 7.82 10.81 -7.44
N SER A 197 8.81 11.71 -7.43
CA SER A 197 9.55 12.07 -8.64
C SER A 197 10.56 10.99 -9.07
N SER A 198 10.80 10.00 -8.21
CA SER A 198 11.62 8.84 -8.53
C SER A 198 10.84 7.71 -9.21
N LEU A 199 9.51 7.81 -9.31
CA LEU A 199 8.61 6.76 -9.79
C LEU A 199 7.75 7.27 -10.96
N HIS A 200 7.69 6.50 -12.04
CA HIS A 200 6.88 6.83 -13.21
C HIS A 200 6.12 5.59 -13.71
N LEU A 201 4.79 5.64 -13.69
CA LEU A 201 3.93 4.58 -14.17
C LEU A 201 3.45 4.89 -15.58
N SER A 202 3.66 3.99 -16.52
CA SER A 202 3.29 4.14 -17.93
C SER A 202 2.75 2.87 -18.55
N ALA A 203 2.14 3.01 -19.72
CA ALA A 203 1.67 1.90 -20.54
C ALA A 203 1.97 2.16 -22.02
N ASP A 204 2.25 1.11 -22.77
CA ASP A 204 2.56 1.20 -24.19
C ASP A 204 1.29 1.45 -25.02
N VAL A 205 1.43 2.22 -26.08
CA VAL A 205 0.39 2.36 -27.14
C VAL A 205 0.53 1.22 -28.11
N LEU A 206 -0.49 0.38 -28.16
CA LEU A 206 -0.50 -0.87 -28.95
C LEU A 206 -1.01 -0.67 -30.37
N ASP A 207 -1.98 0.23 -30.54
CA ASP A 207 -2.59 0.51 -31.85
C ASP A 207 -3.18 1.93 -31.89
N VAL A 208 -3.23 2.51 -33.09
CA VAL A 208 -3.84 3.82 -33.35
C VAL A 208 -4.63 3.73 -34.65
N ARG A 209 -5.93 4.01 -34.60
CA ARG A 209 -6.83 3.91 -35.75
C ARG A 209 -7.55 5.22 -36.00
N ALA A 210 -7.53 5.68 -37.24
CA ALA A 210 -8.39 6.79 -37.66
C ALA A 210 -9.86 6.35 -37.60
N VAL A 211 -10.70 7.25 -37.09
CA VAL A 211 -12.15 7.07 -36.96
C VAL A 211 -12.87 8.35 -37.35
N HIS A 212 -14.11 8.20 -37.82
CA HIS A 212 -14.97 9.27 -38.29
C HIS A 212 -16.25 9.36 -37.48
N THR A 213 -16.86 10.52 -37.51
CA THR A 213 -18.16 10.75 -36.91
C THR A 213 -19.19 9.72 -37.39
N GLY A 214 -19.81 9.01 -36.44
CA GLY A 214 -20.76 7.95 -36.72
C GLY A 214 -20.18 6.53 -36.72
N ASP A 215 -18.86 6.38 -36.71
CA ASP A 215 -18.23 5.07 -36.50
C ASP A 215 -18.57 4.53 -35.12
N ARG A 216 -18.52 3.22 -35.01
CA ARG A 216 -18.75 2.50 -33.74
C ARG A 216 -17.55 1.66 -33.37
N ALA A 217 -17.19 1.67 -32.11
CA ALA A 217 -16.01 0.95 -31.62
C ALA A 217 -16.23 0.39 -30.20
N GLY A 218 -15.30 -0.48 -29.81
CA GLY A 218 -15.28 -1.12 -28.49
C GLY A 218 -16.25 -2.30 -28.36
N TYR A 219 -16.28 -2.92 -27.19
CA TYR A 219 -17.17 -4.08 -26.92
C TYR A 219 -18.64 -3.71 -26.98
N HIS A 220 -18.98 -2.49 -26.63
CA HIS A 220 -20.36 -2.01 -26.63
C HIS A 220 -20.77 -1.35 -27.94
N LEU A 221 -19.86 -1.36 -28.96
CA LEU A 221 -20.09 -0.67 -30.23
C LEU A 221 -20.60 0.76 -30.01
N GLY A 222 -20.02 1.47 -29.03
CA GLY A 222 -20.33 2.86 -28.73
C GLY A 222 -20.00 3.75 -29.92
N ALA A 223 -20.81 4.81 -30.16
CA ALA A 223 -20.51 5.79 -31.17
C ALA A 223 -19.22 6.56 -30.79
N VAL A 224 -18.31 6.77 -31.73
CA VAL A 224 -17.15 7.62 -31.51
C VAL A 224 -17.57 9.10 -31.40
N ALA A 225 -16.83 9.87 -30.60
CA ALA A 225 -17.21 11.23 -30.27
C ALA A 225 -17.05 12.25 -31.45
N GLY A 226 -16.41 11.81 -32.55
CA GLY A 226 -16.17 12.67 -33.72
C GLY A 226 -15.02 12.12 -34.57
N ASP A 227 -14.58 12.92 -35.54
CA ASP A 227 -13.39 12.59 -36.33
C ASP A 227 -12.12 12.67 -35.47
N GLY A 228 -11.24 11.67 -35.62
CA GLY A 228 -10.02 11.60 -34.82
C GLY A 228 -9.36 10.23 -34.86
N HIS A 229 -8.80 9.84 -33.73
CA HIS A 229 -8.12 8.57 -33.59
C HIS A 229 -8.57 7.82 -32.31
N LEU A 230 -8.74 6.52 -32.43
CA LEU A 230 -8.81 5.63 -31.28
C LEU A 230 -7.40 5.09 -30.99
N VAL A 231 -6.96 5.30 -29.77
CA VAL A 231 -5.66 4.86 -29.24
C VAL A 231 -5.91 3.67 -28.32
N VAL A 232 -5.30 2.54 -28.61
CA VAL A 232 -5.34 1.34 -27.76
C VAL A 232 -4.13 1.33 -26.85
N VAL A 233 -4.37 1.45 -25.56
CA VAL A 233 -3.35 1.48 -24.51
C VAL A 233 -3.27 0.09 -23.86
N GLY A 234 -2.07 -0.48 -23.71
CA GLY A 234 -1.78 -1.78 -23.13
C GLY A 234 -1.91 -1.82 -21.61
N ALA A 235 -3.00 -1.27 -21.07
CA ALA A 235 -3.34 -1.31 -19.66
C ALA A 235 -4.86 -1.33 -19.47
N GLY A 236 -5.34 -2.20 -18.58
CA GLY A 236 -6.76 -2.38 -18.34
C GLY A 236 -7.09 -2.75 -16.90
N SER A 237 -8.29 -3.27 -16.68
CA SER A 237 -8.82 -3.57 -15.35
C SER A 237 -8.00 -4.61 -14.57
N ALA A 238 -7.36 -5.57 -15.25
CA ALA A 238 -6.44 -6.53 -14.63
C ALA A 238 -5.20 -5.86 -14.04
N HIS A 239 -4.82 -4.69 -14.56
CA HIS A 239 -3.73 -3.87 -14.00
C HIS A 239 -4.21 -2.88 -12.91
N GLY A 240 -5.48 -2.94 -12.50
CA GLY A 240 -6.09 -1.99 -11.58
C GLY A 240 -6.47 -0.65 -12.25
N VAL A 241 -6.50 -0.59 -13.57
CA VAL A 241 -6.93 0.60 -14.31
C VAL A 241 -8.44 0.72 -14.29
N VAL A 242 -8.93 1.80 -13.72
CA VAL A 242 -10.34 2.20 -13.71
C VAL A 242 -10.42 3.71 -13.93
N PRO A 243 -11.56 4.25 -14.36
CA PRO A 243 -11.77 5.69 -14.38
C PRO A 243 -11.47 6.31 -13.01
N LEU A 244 -11.06 7.56 -12.98
CA LEU A 244 -10.92 8.32 -11.73
C LEU A 244 -12.29 8.51 -11.06
N PRO A 245 -12.34 8.84 -9.75
CA PRO A 245 -13.62 9.01 -9.04
C PRO A 245 -14.57 10.04 -9.67
N ASP A 246 -14.05 10.98 -10.45
CA ASP A 246 -14.80 11.98 -11.22
C ASP A 246 -15.14 11.52 -12.65
N GLY A 247 -14.94 10.24 -12.97
CA GLY A 247 -15.19 9.64 -14.28
C GLY A 247 -14.14 9.91 -15.34
N ARG A 248 -13.10 10.73 -15.06
CA ARG A 248 -12.04 11.02 -16.03
C ARG A 248 -11.14 9.82 -16.26
N SER A 249 -10.52 9.80 -17.44
CA SER A 249 -9.49 8.82 -17.81
C SER A 249 -8.25 8.96 -16.91
N PRO A 250 -7.59 7.85 -16.53
CA PRO A 250 -6.30 7.92 -15.85
C PRO A 250 -5.10 8.14 -16.78
N PHE A 251 -5.30 8.15 -18.12
CA PHE A 251 -4.23 8.23 -19.10
C PHE A 251 -3.91 9.66 -19.52
N HIS A 252 -2.60 9.95 -19.67
CA HIS A 252 -2.11 11.23 -20.19
C HIS A 252 -1.03 10.98 -21.24
N PHE A 253 -1.01 11.87 -22.24
CA PHE A 253 0.08 11.96 -23.20
C PHE A 253 0.45 13.43 -23.39
N ASP A 254 1.74 13.74 -23.33
CA ASP A 254 2.25 15.12 -23.37
C ASP A 254 1.48 16.08 -22.44
N ARG A 255 1.30 15.67 -21.17
CA ARG A 255 0.54 16.39 -20.12
C ARG A 255 -0.94 16.60 -20.42
N GLN A 256 -1.45 16.04 -21.52
CA GLN A 256 -2.85 16.13 -21.89
C GLN A 256 -3.56 14.83 -21.53
N ARG A 257 -4.71 14.95 -20.86
CA ARG A 257 -5.53 13.78 -20.54
C ARG A 257 -6.18 13.24 -21.81
N LEU A 258 -6.02 11.96 -22.05
CA LEU A 258 -6.75 11.23 -23.08
C LEU A 258 -8.18 10.95 -22.58
N THR A 259 -9.15 10.90 -23.47
CA THR A 259 -10.55 10.59 -23.12
C THR A 259 -10.80 9.10 -23.31
N LEU A 260 -11.28 8.40 -22.29
CA LEU A 260 -11.73 7.01 -22.48
C LEU A 260 -12.90 6.97 -23.45
N HIS A 261 -12.83 6.06 -24.43
CA HIS A 261 -13.95 5.80 -25.34
C HIS A 261 -15.03 4.95 -24.65
N GLU A 262 -14.60 3.96 -23.87
CA GLU A 262 -15.46 3.11 -23.04
C GLU A 262 -14.69 2.68 -21.77
N PRO A 263 -15.34 2.00 -20.81
CA PRO A 263 -14.65 1.47 -19.63
C PRO A 263 -13.45 0.58 -20.03
N PRO A 264 -12.36 0.59 -19.24
CA PRO A 264 -11.19 -0.24 -19.52
C PRO A 264 -11.54 -1.72 -19.68
N HIS A 265 -11.02 -2.36 -20.72
CA HIS A 265 -11.07 -3.82 -20.90
C HIS A 265 -10.11 -4.50 -19.91
N MET A 266 -10.02 -5.84 -19.94
CA MET A 266 -9.19 -6.57 -19.00
C MET A 266 -7.69 -6.18 -19.13
N HIS A 267 -7.14 -6.17 -20.34
CA HIS A 267 -5.72 -5.90 -20.57
C HIS A 267 -5.43 -4.66 -21.44
N ALA A 268 -6.45 -3.98 -21.91
CA ALA A 268 -6.30 -2.78 -22.73
C ALA A 268 -7.37 -1.74 -22.38
N SER A 269 -7.12 -0.51 -22.80
CA SER A 269 -8.08 0.59 -22.74
C SER A 269 -8.12 1.30 -24.09
N MET A 270 -9.29 1.77 -24.48
CA MET A 270 -9.48 2.55 -25.71
C MET A 270 -9.67 4.02 -25.34
N CYS A 271 -8.82 4.88 -25.88
CA CYS A 271 -8.91 6.33 -25.70
C CYS A 271 -9.20 7.02 -27.03
N PHE A 272 -9.99 8.08 -27.01
CA PHE A 272 -10.28 8.90 -28.17
C PHE A 272 -9.44 10.18 -28.15
N VAL A 273 -8.83 10.51 -29.28
CA VAL A 273 -8.10 11.74 -29.54
C VAL A 273 -8.77 12.47 -30.72
N PRO A 274 -9.33 13.66 -30.55
CA PRO A 274 -9.98 14.41 -31.62
C PRO A 274 -9.02 14.79 -32.77
N ALA A 275 -9.54 14.90 -33.97
CA ALA A 275 -8.79 15.42 -35.11
C ALA A 275 -8.18 16.79 -34.81
N GLY A 276 -6.97 17.06 -35.33
CA GLY A 276 -6.23 18.30 -35.09
C GLY A 276 -5.55 18.39 -33.72
N ARG A 277 -5.73 17.41 -32.84
CA ARG A 277 -5.01 17.31 -31.57
C ARG A 277 -3.83 16.33 -31.69
N THR A 278 -2.67 16.72 -31.15
CA THR A 278 -1.52 15.81 -31.06
C THR A 278 -1.87 14.63 -30.16
N GLY A 279 -1.73 13.42 -30.67
CA GLY A 279 -1.92 12.16 -29.97
C GLY A 279 -0.68 11.29 -30.01
N PRO A 280 -0.62 10.22 -29.21
CA PRO A 280 0.46 9.26 -29.28
C PRO A 280 0.38 8.41 -30.55
N THR A 281 1.51 7.82 -30.94
CA THR A 281 1.66 6.84 -32.01
C THR A 281 1.94 5.44 -31.45
N ILE A 282 1.85 4.42 -32.29
CA ILE A 282 2.17 3.04 -31.90
C ILE A 282 3.61 2.98 -31.39
N GLY A 283 3.82 2.38 -30.22
CA GLY A 283 5.11 2.28 -29.54
C GLY A 283 5.44 3.44 -28.59
N ASP A 284 4.67 4.53 -28.62
CA ASP A 284 4.77 5.55 -27.57
C ASP A 284 4.29 5.02 -26.23
N ARG A 285 4.63 5.73 -25.15
CA ARG A 285 4.14 5.46 -23.81
C ARG A 285 3.21 6.57 -23.33
N VAL A 286 2.12 6.18 -22.71
CA VAL A 286 1.21 7.11 -22.01
C VAL A 286 1.39 7.00 -20.51
N ASP A 287 1.33 8.12 -19.81
CA ASP A 287 1.37 8.15 -18.36
C ASP A 287 0.08 7.59 -17.77
N VAL A 288 0.19 6.87 -16.65
CA VAL A 288 -0.95 6.25 -15.95
C VAL A 288 -1.10 6.82 -14.54
N GLN A 289 -2.16 7.54 -14.30
CA GLN A 289 -2.47 8.14 -12.99
C GLN A 289 -3.23 7.14 -12.11
N ARG A 290 -2.51 6.22 -11.47
CA ARG A 290 -3.08 5.23 -10.53
C ARG A 290 -2.21 5.11 -9.29
N PRO A 291 -2.80 4.87 -8.09
CA PRO A 291 -2.02 4.54 -6.91
C PRO A 291 -1.29 3.19 -7.12
N LEU A 292 0.01 3.15 -6.93
CA LEU A 292 0.81 1.93 -7.08
C LEU A 292 0.34 0.79 -6.15
N THR A 293 -0.20 1.12 -4.99
CA THR A 293 -0.81 0.13 -4.06
C THR A 293 -2.04 -0.59 -4.62
N MET A 294 -2.60 -0.11 -5.73
CA MET A 294 -3.77 -0.67 -6.41
C MET A 294 -3.46 -1.10 -7.85
N THR A 295 -2.18 -1.15 -8.21
CA THR A 295 -1.73 -1.38 -9.58
C THR A 295 -0.92 -2.67 -9.66
N LEU A 296 -1.23 -3.53 -10.63
CA LEU A 296 -0.37 -4.63 -11.04
C LEU A 296 0.59 -4.12 -12.12
N VAL A 297 1.88 -4.22 -11.85
CA VAL A 297 2.97 -3.83 -12.75
C VAL A 297 3.52 -5.09 -13.43
N ASP A 298 3.64 -5.09 -14.75
CA ASP A 298 4.18 -6.22 -15.51
C ASP A 298 5.70 -6.14 -15.63
N GLU A 299 6.24 -4.94 -15.69
CA GLU A 299 7.66 -4.70 -15.97
C GLU A 299 8.22 -3.56 -15.11
N PHE A 300 9.42 -3.77 -14.59
CA PHE A 300 10.19 -2.77 -13.86
C PHE A 300 11.38 -2.30 -14.70
N GLU A 301 11.51 -0.99 -14.85
CA GLU A 301 12.63 -0.35 -15.54
C GLU A 301 13.45 0.44 -14.51
N TRP A 302 14.64 -0.06 -14.19
CA TRP A 302 15.57 0.54 -13.23
C TRP A 302 16.54 1.49 -13.95
N LEU A 303 16.39 2.81 -13.71
CA LEU A 303 17.14 3.90 -14.35
C LEU A 303 18.25 4.45 -13.45
#